data_27cf8517a0ac73e9a17151ba20212f09
#
_entry.id   27cf8517a0ac73e9a17151ba20212f09
#
_cell.length_a   1.000
_cell.length_b   1.000
_cell.length_c   1.000
_cell.angle_alpha   90.00
_cell.angle_beta   90.00
_cell.angle_gamma   90.00
#
_symmetry.space_group_name_H-M   'P 1'
#
loop_
_entity.id
_entity.type
_entity.pdbx_description
1 polymer ?
#
loop_
_entity_poly.entity_id
_entity_poly.type
_entity_poly.pdbx_seq_one_letter_code
_entity_poly.pdbx_strand_id
1 'polypeptide(L)'
;FIGKNFKFNKKKLKGDALITNVKNIAVAVLTADCVPILIYDKNLKIISVIHAGWKGAYIGIIRKVIKFLIKNGSNAKDLIAVIGPSISQKNYEIQKDFKDKFLKKDKRKKIFFNIRVKLASSIFDACLLFNNAFSN
;
A
#
# COMPACT_ATOMS: atom_id res chain seq x y z
N PHE A 1 -11.02 8.78 -4.67
CA PHE A 1 -12.26 8.12 -4.26
C PHE A 1 -13.23 8.10 -5.41
N ILE A 2 -13.84 6.95 -5.66
CA ILE A 2 -14.87 6.75 -6.69
C ILE A 2 -16.21 6.66 -5.97
N GLY A 3 -16.98 7.73 -6.03
CA GLY A 3 -18.34 7.82 -5.43
C GLY A 3 -19.45 7.59 -6.45
N LYS A 4 -20.71 7.63 -5.99
CA LYS A 4 -21.90 7.39 -6.83
C LYS A 4 -22.01 8.31 -8.06
N ASN A 5 -21.52 9.53 -7.97
CA ASN A 5 -21.58 10.52 -9.06
C ASN A 5 -20.33 10.50 -9.95
N PHE A 6 -19.47 9.50 -9.78
CA PHE A 6 -18.26 9.40 -10.59
C PHE A 6 -18.63 9.02 -12.04
N LYS A 7 -18.27 9.88 -12.98
CA LYS A 7 -18.44 9.61 -14.41
C LYS A 7 -17.17 8.98 -14.96
N PHE A 8 -17.28 7.75 -15.42
CA PHE A 8 -16.19 7.10 -16.16
C PHE A 8 -16.00 7.82 -17.50
N ASN A 9 -14.92 8.55 -17.63
CA ASN A 9 -14.50 9.08 -18.92
C ASN A 9 -13.30 8.25 -19.44
N LYS A 10 -12.98 8.39 -20.73
CA LYS A 10 -11.86 7.67 -21.36
C LYS A 10 -10.48 8.03 -20.80
N LYS A 11 -10.36 9.04 -19.91
CA LYS A 11 -9.10 9.40 -19.27
C LYS A 11 -8.79 8.41 -18.16
N LYS A 12 -7.61 7.79 -18.23
CA LYS A 12 -7.11 6.90 -17.16
C LYS A 12 -7.00 7.68 -15.86
N LEU A 13 -7.51 7.11 -14.78
CA LEU A 13 -7.28 7.63 -13.43
C LEU A 13 -5.79 7.53 -13.11
N LYS A 14 -5.21 8.64 -12.64
CA LYS A 14 -3.81 8.65 -12.20
C LYS A 14 -3.78 8.47 -10.68
N GLY A 15 -3.10 7.44 -10.20
CA GLY A 15 -2.92 7.18 -8.77
C GLY A 15 -2.61 5.72 -8.50
N ASP A 16 -1.96 5.47 -7.36
CA ASP A 16 -1.57 4.14 -6.90
C ASP A 16 -2.56 3.54 -5.89
N ALA A 17 -3.70 4.18 -5.66
CA ALA A 17 -4.78 3.65 -4.84
C ALA A 17 -6.14 4.06 -5.38
N LEU A 18 -7.07 3.11 -5.38
CA LEU A 18 -8.48 3.32 -5.72
C LEU A 18 -9.34 2.93 -4.53
N ILE A 19 -10.33 3.76 -4.22
CA ILE A 19 -11.24 3.55 -3.08
C ILE A 19 -12.66 3.79 -3.57
N THR A 20 -13.60 2.90 -3.22
CA THR A 20 -15.01 3.06 -3.56
C THR A 20 -15.92 2.43 -2.51
N ASN A 21 -17.12 2.97 -2.37
CA ASN A 21 -18.25 2.39 -1.64
C ASN A 21 -19.43 2.09 -2.57
N VAL A 22 -19.23 2.21 -3.87
CA VAL A 22 -20.29 1.97 -4.85
C VAL A 22 -20.38 0.48 -5.13
N LYS A 23 -21.59 -0.08 -4.98
CA LYS A 23 -21.87 -1.48 -5.30
C LYS A 23 -21.67 -1.77 -6.78
N ASN A 24 -21.29 -3.00 -7.11
CA ASN A 24 -21.12 -3.49 -8.47
C ASN A 24 -20.02 -2.76 -9.29
N ILE A 25 -19.09 -2.06 -8.61
CA ILE A 25 -17.90 -1.52 -9.23
C ILE A 25 -16.70 -2.31 -8.77
N ALA A 26 -15.97 -2.93 -9.70
CA ALA A 26 -14.67 -3.51 -9.45
C ALA A 26 -13.58 -2.43 -9.54
N VAL A 27 -12.67 -2.42 -8.58
CA VAL A 27 -11.45 -1.61 -8.60
C VAL A 27 -10.25 -2.53 -8.67
N ALA A 28 -9.26 -2.18 -9.51
CA ALA A 28 -8.08 -2.99 -9.72
C ALA A 28 -6.82 -2.13 -9.87
N VAL A 29 -5.69 -2.70 -9.52
CA VAL A 29 -4.35 -2.18 -9.82
C VAL A 29 -3.57 -3.26 -10.55
N LEU A 30 -2.69 -2.85 -11.45
CA LEU A 30 -1.78 -3.75 -12.13
C LEU A 30 -0.45 -3.74 -11.40
N THR A 31 0.03 -4.92 -11.04
CA THR A 31 1.34 -5.12 -10.42
C THR A 31 2.06 -6.26 -11.14
N ALA A 32 3.39 -6.17 -11.21
CA ALA A 32 4.26 -7.29 -11.51
C ALA A 32 4.96 -7.70 -10.20
N ASP A 33 6.01 -6.98 -9.84
CA ASP A 33 6.82 -7.25 -8.63
C ASP A 33 6.32 -6.49 -7.39
N CYS A 34 5.61 -5.37 -7.61
CA CYS A 34 5.12 -4.52 -6.53
C CYS A 34 3.97 -5.17 -5.75
N VAL A 35 3.83 -4.78 -4.48
CA VAL A 35 2.85 -5.35 -3.56
C VAL A 35 1.45 -4.81 -3.81
N PRO A 36 0.45 -5.61 -4.21
CA PRO A 36 -0.95 -5.22 -4.19
C PRO A 36 -1.52 -5.42 -2.78
N ILE A 37 -2.27 -4.44 -2.31
CA ILE A 37 -2.94 -4.50 -1.00
C ILE A 37 -4.40 -4.17 -1.19
N LEU A 38 -5.27 -5.04 -0.67
CA LEU A 38 -6.71 -4.81 -0.63
C LEU A 38 -7.11 -4.49 0.80
N ILE A 39 -7.97 -3.49 0.97
CA ILE A 39 -8.57 -3.15 2.26
C ILE A 39 -10.08 -3.11 2.11
N TYR A 40 -10.78 -3.77 3.03
CA TYR A 40 -12.22 -3.79 3.10
C TYR A 40 -12.70 -3.31 4.47
N ASP A 41 -13.58 -2.31 4.48
CA ASP A 41 -14.34 -1.91 5.67
C ASP A 41 -15.64 -2.70 5.72
N LYS A 42 -15.77 -3.59 6.70
CA LYS A 42 -16.92 -4.48 6.83
C LYS A 42 -18.23 -3.76 7.21
N ASN A 43 -18.14 -2.56 7.84
CA ASN A 43 -19.31 -1.80 8.27
C ASN A 43 -19.76 -0.80 7.20
N LEU A 44 -18.84 0.02 6.69
CA LEU A 44 -19.16 1.03 5.68
C LEU A 44 -19.19 0.47 4.25
N LYS A 45 -18.83 -0.82 4.07
CA LYS A 45 -18.76 -1.49 2.76
C LYS A 45 -17.87 -0.76 1.77
N ILE A 46 -16.79 -0.16 2.27
CA ILE A 46 -15.77 0.50 1.46
C ILE A 46 -14.73 -0.53 1.05
N ILE A 47 -14.38 -0.56 -0.22
CA ILE A 47 -13.24 -1.33 -0.74
C ILE A 47 -12.15 -0.39 -1.21
N SER A 48 -10.92 -0.81 -1.01
CA SER A 48 -9.73 -0.11 -1.47
C SER A 48 -8.73 -1.10 -2.04
N VAL A 49 -8.07 -0.72 -3.13
CA VAL A 49 -6.94 -1.45 -3.69
C VAL A 49 -5.76 -0.50 -3.84
N ILE A 50 -4.57 -0.95 -3.47
CA ILE A 50 -3.36 -0.15 -3.40
C ILE A 50 -2.24 -0.86 -4.17
N HIS A 51 -1.58 -0.14 -5.07
CA HIS A 51 -0.31 -0.53 -5.66
C HIS A 51 0.83 0.03 -4.79
N ALA A 52 1.43 -0.81 -3.98
CA ALA A 52 2.54 -0.43 -3.12
C ALA A 52 3.89 -0.81 -3.75
N GLY A 53 4.31 -0.05 -4.74
CA GLY A 53 5.70 -0.07 -5.21
C GLY A 53 6.62 0.64 -4.22
N TRP A 54 7.95 0.56 -4.43
CA TRP A 54 8.92 1.14 -3.50
C TRP A 54 8.74 2.65 -3.27
N LYS A 55 8.38 3.42 -4.30
CA LYS A 55 8.07 4.85 -4.17
C LYS A 55 6.83 5.07 -3.29
N GLY A 56 5.77 4.30 -3.55
CA GLY A 56 4.55 4.32 -2.75
C GLY A 56 4.81 3.97 -1.28
N ALA A 57 5.58 2.90 -1.03
CA ALA A 57 6.01 2.50 0.31
C ALA A 57 6.85 3.59 0.99
N TYR A 58 7.80 4.20 0.26
CA TYR A 58 8.64 5.28 0.78
C TYR A 58 7.82 6.50 1.23
N ILE A 59 6.81 6.90 0.47
CA ILE A 59 5.93 8.04 0.80
C ILE A 59 4.78 7.67 1.76
N GLY A 60 4.65 6.38 2.13
CA GLY A 60 3.67 5.88 3.08
C GLY A 60 2.25 5.82 2.51
N ILE A 61 2.08 5.27 1.30
CA ILE A 61 0.78 5.20 0.61
C ILE A 61 -0.29 4.47 1.44
N ILE A 62 0.09 3.37 2.10
CA ILE A 62 -0.84 2.58 2.92
C ILE A 62 -1.37 3.43 4.06
N ARG A 63 -0.47 4.11 4.80
CA ARG A 63 -0.87 5.02 5.88
C ARG A 63 -1.79 6.14 5.38
N LYS A 64 -1.54 6.70 4.20
CA LYS A 64 -2.39 7.73 3.60
C LYS A 64 -3.79 7.19 3.32
N VAL A 65 -3.90 5.97 2.77
CA VAL A 65 -5.19 5.32 2.51
C VAL A 65 -5.94 5.06 3.81
N ILE A 66 -5.28 4.47 4.82
CA ILE A 66 -5.90 4.20 6.12
C ILE A 66 -6.36 5.49 6.79
N LYS A 67 -5.53 6.54 6.80
CA LYS A 67 -5.94 7.86 7.34
C LYS A 67 -7.14 8.43 6.58
N PHE A 68 -7.18 8.26 5.26
CA PHE A 68 -8.34 8.67 4.47
C PHE A 68 -9.60 7.90 4.88
N LEU A 69 -9.53 6.58 5.02
CA LEU A 69 -10.65 5.75 5.44
C LEU A 69 -11.16 6.18 6.83
N ILE A 70 -10.28 6.33 7.81
CA ILE A 70 -10.62 6.77 9.17
C ILE A 70 -11.26 8.16 9.15
N LYS A 71 -10.68 9.11 8.40
CA LYS A 71 -11.26 10.46 8.25
C LYS A 71 -12.67 10.43 7.66
N ASN A 72 -13.00 9.41 6.87
CA ASN A 72 -14.32 9.22 6.26
C ASN A 72 -15.21 8.25 7.05
N GLY A 73 -14.94 8.04 8.33
CA GLY A 73 -15.82 7.33 9.27
C GLY A 73 -15.49 5.86 9.49
N SER A 74 -14.45 5.30 8.84
CA SER A 74 -14.00 3.94 9.13
C SER A 74 -13.39 3.82 10.52
N ASN A 75 -13.61 2.67 11.17
CA ASN A 75 -12.88 2.31 12.38
C ASN A 75 -11.78 1.30 12.01
N ALA A 76 -10.56 1.51 12.52
CA ALA A 76 -9.44 0.60 12.24
C ALA A 76 -9.74 -0.87 12.58
N LYS A 77 -10.55 -1.13 13.62
CA LYS A 77 -10.97 -2.48 14.03
C LYS A 77 -11.88 -3.18 13.02
N ASP A 78 -12.50 -2.42 12.12
CA ASP A 78 -13.43 -2.94 11.11
C ASP A 78 -12.78 -3.13 9.75
N LEU A 79 -11.50 -2.75 9.62
CA LEU A 79 -10.74 -2.90 8.41
C LEU A 79 -10.13 -4.31 8.33
N ILE A 80 -10.40 -4.98 7.23
CA ILE A 80 -9.76 -6.24 6.84
C ILE A 80 -8.80 -5.93 5.72
N ALA A 81 -7.55 -6.39 5.85
CA ALA A 81 -6.53 -6.17 4.84
C ALA A 81 -5.96 -7.49 4.34
N VAL A 82 -5.75 -7.56 3.03
CA VAL A 82 -5.15 -8.71 2.35
C VAL A 82 -4.00 -8.21 1.48
N ILE A 83 -2.86 -8.88 1.58
CA ILE A 83 -1.69 -8.62 0.75
C ILE A 83 -1.65 -9.71 -0.34
N GLY A 84 -1.59 -9.29 -1.59
CA GLY A 84 -1.49 -10.20 -2.72
C GLY A 84 -0.04 -10.60 -3.06
N PRO A 85 0.14 -11.45 -4.07
CA PRO A 85 1.46 -11.91 -4.51
C PRO A 85 2.36 -10.75 -4.93
N SER A 86 3.64 -10.84 -4.60
CA SER A 86 4.66 -9.88 -4.99
C SER A 86 6.04 -10.54 -5.02
N ILE A 87 7.05 -9.84 -5.54
CA ILE A 87 8.42 -10.32 -5.52
C ILE A 87 8.90 -10.61 -4.10
N SER A 88 9.63 -11.69 -3.94
CA SER A 88 10.22 -12.04 -2.64
C SER A 88 11.45 -11.19 -2.33
N GLN A 89 11.78 -11.05 -1.05
CA GLN A 89 12.99 -10.37 -0.60
C GLN A 89 14.27 -10.92 -1.25
N LYS A 90 14.35 -12.23 -1.47
CA LYS A 90 15.54 -12.88 -2.07
C LYS A 90 15.79 -12.44 -3.50
N ASN A 91 14.73 -12.11 -4.23
CA ASN A 91 14.78 -11.80 -5.66
C ASN A 91 14.76 -10.28 -5.95
N TYR A 92 14.51 -9.45 -4.93
CA TYR A 92 14.42 -8.00 -5.10
C TYR A 92 15.77 -7.33 -4.94
N GLU A 93 16.46 -7.10 -6.05
CA GLU A 93 17.75 -6.42 -6.06
C GLU A 93 17.61 -4.90 -5.92
N ILE A 94 18.44 -4.30 -5.08
CA ILE A 94 18.47 -2.85 -4.87
C ILE A 94 19.90 -2.32 -4.90
N GLN A 95 20.03 -1.07 -5.33
CA GLN A 95 21.30 -0.34 -5.27
C GLN A 95 21.49 0.34 -3.91
N LYS A 96 22.75 0.70 -3.61
CA LYS A 96 23.15 1.31 -2.34
C LYS A 96 22.41 2.62 -2.07
N ASP A 97 22.25 3.47 -3.09
CA ASP A 97 21.55 4.76 -2.97
C ASP A 97 20.07 4.61 -2.56
N PHE A 98 19.43 3.53 -2.99
CA PHE A 98 18.06 3.18 -2.58
C PHE A 98 18.02 2.92 -1.05
N LYS A 99 18.91 2.07 -0.54
CA LYS A 99 19.03 1.79 0.89
C LYS A 99 19.23 3.06 1.70
N ASP A 100 20.15 3.92 1.26
CA ASP A 100 20.49 5.17 1.95
C ASP A 100 19.31 6.13 2.04
N LYS A 101 18.47 6.21 1.01
CA LYS A 101 17.22 7.02 1.03
C LYS A 101 16.26 6.56 2.14
N PHE A 102 16.08 5.25 2.29
CA PHE A 102 15.19 4.73 3.34
C PHE A 102 15.76 4.92 4.74
N LEU A 103 17.07 4.72 4.92
CA LEU A 103 17.74 4.87 6.21
C LEU A 103 17.79 6.33 6.68
N LYS A 104 17.92 7.29 5.76
CA LYS A 104 17.80 8.73 6.07
C LYS A 104 16.43 9.08 6.64
N LYS A 105 15.38 8.43 6.15
CA LYS A 105 14.01 8.68 6.62
C LYS A 105 13.70 8.00 7.95
N ASP A 106 14.19 6.78 8.15
CA ASP A 106 13.98 6.01 9.39
C ASP A 106 15.09 4.97 9.57
N LYS A 107 15.96 5.20 10.53
CA LYS A 107 17.11 4.30 10.82
C LYS A 107 16.68 2.89 11.24
N ARG A 108 15.49 2.71 11.82
CA ARG A 108 14.94 1.40 12.23
C ARG A 108 14.76 0.47 11.04
N LYS A 109 14.63 1.00 9.83
CA LYS A 109 14.51 0.23 8.60
C LYS A 109 15.76 -0.54 8.21
N LYS A 110 16.89 -0.37 8.94
CA LYS A 110 18.12 -1.14 8.73
C LYS A 110 17.89 -2.65 8.79
N ILE A 111 16.94 -3.12 9.60
CA ILE A 111 16.60 -4.55 9.74
C ILE A 111 16.09 -5.18 8.42
N PHE A 112 15.55 -4.39 7.51
CA PHE A 112 15.03 -4.87 6.22
C PHE A 112 16.10 -4.98 5.14
N PHE A 113 17.27 -4.41 5.37
CA PHE A 113 18.39 -4.42 4.43
C PHE A 113 19.43 -5.40 4.91
N ASN A 114 19.48 -6.62 4.36
CA ASN A 114 20.47 -7.61 4.72
C ASN A 114 21.87 -7.15 4.28
N ILE A 115 22.89 -7.40 5.10
CA ILE A 115 24.26 -6.84 4.97
C ILE A 115 24.99 -7.31 3.69
N ARG A 116 24.56 -8.39 3.07
CA ARG A 116 25.07 -8.85 1.77
C ARG A 116 24.31 -8.22 0.60
N VAL A 117 24.46 -6.94 0.45
CA VAL A 117 24.42 -6.12 -0.79
C VAL A 117 23.38 -6.44 -1.87
N LYS A 118 22.24 -7.11 -1.66
CA LYS A 118 21.32 -7.31 -2.80
C LYS A 118 19.82 -7.25 -2.53
N LEU A 119 19.35 -7.15 -1.29
CA LEU A 119 17.96 -7.50 -1.03
C LEU A 119 17.23 -6.52 -0.10
N ALA A 120 16.14 -5.92 -0.58
CA ALA A 120 15.13 -5.26 0.25
C ALA A 120 13.89 -6.15 0.37
N SER A 121 13.26 -6.20 1.55
CA SER A 121 12.01 -6.94 1.72
C SER A 121 10.82 -6.13 1.24
N SER A 122 10.23 -6.48 0.12
CA SER A 122 9.04 -5.81 -0.39
C SER A 122 7.77 -6.19 0.37
N ILE A 123 7.66 -7.46 0.79
CA ILE A 123 6.48 -7.97 1.51
C ILE A 123 6.51 -7.57 2.99
N PHE A 124 7.69 -7.64 3.64
CA PHE A 124 7.83 -7.26 5.05
C PHE A 124 7.62 -5.77 5.29
N ASP A 125 8.05 -4.90 4.37
CA ASP A 125 7.82 -3.46 4.46
C ASP A 125 6.33 -3.12 4.38
N ALA A 126 5.55 -3.84 3.58
CA ALA A 126 4.11 -3.68 3.51
C ALA A 126 3.45 -4.12 4.82
N CYS A 127 3.83 -5.28 5.40
CA CYS A 127 3.31 -5.76 6.69
C CYS A 127 3.68 -4.83 7.85
N LEU A 128 4.90 -4.28 7.88
CA LEU A 128 5.34 -3.37 8.94
C LEU A 128 4.75 -1.97 8.82
N LEU A 129 4.57 -1.48 7.58
CA LEU A 129 3.81 -0.26 7.33
C LEU A 129 2.35 -0.44 7.76
N PHE A 130 1.82 -1.67 7.64
CA PHE A 130 0.50 -2.04 8.14
C PHE A 130 0.47 -1.98 9.67
N ASN A 131 1.36 -2.67 10.36
CA ASN A 131 1.41 -2.67 11.83
C ASN A 131 1.62 -1.25 12.40
N ASN A 132 2.52 -0.45 11.81
CA ASN A 132 2.74 0.94 12.22
C ASN A 132 1.58 1.88 11.85
N ALA A 133 0.70 1.52 10.92
CA ALA A 133 -0.47 2.33 10.57
C ALA A 133 -1.65 2.09 11.53
N PHE A 134 -1.67 0.94 12.24
CA PHE A 134 -2.69 0.58 13.22
C PHE A 134 -2.25 0.80 14.67
N SER A 135 -0.96 1.06 14.94
CA SER A 135 -0.39 1.21 16.29
C SER A 135 -0.26 2.66 16.79
N ASN A 136 -0.87 3.64 16.15
CA ASN A 136 -0.95 5.05 16.60
C ASN A 136 -2.32 5.62 16.34
#